data_fbe5b97009e9c01d5f477dd57e7be28e
#
_entry.id   fbe5b97009e9c01d5f477dd57e7be28e
#
_cell.length_a   1.000
_cell.length_b   1.000
_cell.length_c   1.000
_cell.angle_alpha   90.00
_cell.angle_beta   90.00
_cell.angle_gamma   90.00
#
_symmetry.space_group_name_H-M   'P 1'
#
loop_
_entity.id
_entity.type
_entity.pdbx_description
1 polymer ?
#
loop_
_entity_poly.entity_id
_entity_poly.type
_entity_poly.pdbx_seq_one_letter_code
_entity_poly.pdbx_strand_id
1 'polypeptide(L)'
;VQATVARMVELGAEPSRIVAAVGPCIGPDSYEVGLDFLDAFMAKAPEAAGFFRPGVSADKRMFDLPAFVLDRLARAGVEAASWIGHDTCAEEALFFSNRRAVRRGEGDYGRLLSAISLT
;
A
#
# COMPACT_ATOMS: atom_id res chain seq x y z
N VAL A 1 -8.79 3.24 2.60
CA VAL A 1 -8.64 4.54 1.94
C VAL A 1 -10.01 5.14 1.62
N GLN A 2 -10.77 4.55 0.71
CA GLN A 2 -12.06 5.08 0.23
C GLN A 2 -13.06 5.32 1.36
N ALA A 3 -13.23 4.36 2.29
CA ALA A 3 -14.13 4.51 3.42
C ALA A 3 -13.73 5.69 4.34
N THR A 4 -12.43 5.93 4.52
CA THR A 4 -11.93 7.05 5.31
C THR A 4 -12.24 8.38 4.63
N VAL A 5 -11.96 8.48 3.33
CA VAL A 5 -12.27 9.69 2.55
C VAL A 5 -13.80 9.96 2.55
N ALA A 6 -14.61 8.92 2.33
CA ALA A 6 -16.07 9.04 2.40
C ALA A 6 -16.53 9.57 3.76
N ARG A 7 -15.95 9.07 4.86
CA ARG A 7 -16.27 9.57 6.20
C ARG A 7 -15.85 11.02 6.42
N MET A 8 -14.70 11.43 5.89
CA MET A 8 -14.26 12.83 5.93
C MET A 8 -15.23 13.74 5.18
N VAL A 9 -15.73 13.30 4.02
CA VAL A 9 -16.72 14.04 3.22
C VAL A 9 -18.05 14.19 3.99
N GLU A 10 -18.53 13.14 4.64
CA GLU A 10 -19.71 13.20 5.51
C GLU A 10 -19.55 14.22 6.64
N LEU A 11 -18.32 14.44 7.11
CA LEU A 11 -17.98 15.42 8.14
C LEU A 11 -17.69 16.83 7.58
N GLY A 12 -17.88 17.03 6.27
CA GLY A 12 -17.76 18.34 5.62
C GLY A 12 -16.43 18.59 4.90
N ALA A 13 -15.56 17.60 4.77
CA ALA A 13 -14.34 17.74 3.98
C ALA A 13 -14.63 17.72 2.47
N GLU A 14 -13.86 18.51 1.72
CA GLU A 14 -13.84 18.47 0.26
C GLU A 14 -12.64 17.65 -0.22
N PRO A 15 -12.83 16.57 -1.02
CA PRO A 15 -11.77 15.70 -1.45
C PRO A 15 -10.60 16.44 -2.13
N SER A 16 -10.90 17.43 -2.96
CA SER A 16 -9.89 18.26 -3.65
C SER A 16 -8.99 19.09 -2.71
N ARG A 17 -9.41 19.26 -1.45
CA ARG A 17 -8.66 19.97 -0.41
C ARG A 17 -7.93 19.03 0.56
N ILE A 18 -8.15 17.72 0.44
CA ILE A 18 -7.46 16.73 1.26
C ILE A 18 -6.04 16.56 0.73
N VAL A 19 -5.06 16.65 1.62
CA VAL A 19 -3.67 16.28 1.34
C VAL A 19 -3.40 14.94 2.02
N ALA A 20 -2.89 13.97 1.27
CA ALA A 20 -2.62 12.63 1.76
C ALA A 20 -1.14 12.25 1.61
N ALA A 21 -0.63 11.50 2.57
CA ALA A 21 0.67 10.87 2.48
C ALA A 21 0.52 9.36 2.70
N VAL A 22 1.07 8.57 1.79
CA VAL A 22 1.25 7.13 2.00
C VAL A 22 2.52 6.95 2.80
N GLY A 23 2.37 6.49 4.04
CA GLY A 23 3.46 6.25 4.99
C GLY A 23 4.36 5.08 4.58
N PRO A 24 5.32 4.70 5.46
CA PRO A 24 6.16 3.54 5.20
C PRO A 24 5.33 2.28 4.98
N CYS A 25 5.57 1.59 3.88
CA CYS A 25 4.91 0.33 3.54
C CYS A 25 5.88 -0.56 2.79
N ILE A 26 5.49 -1.80 2.50
CA ILE A 26 6.31 -2.66 1.64
C ILE A 26 6.36 -2.08 0.23
N GLY A 27 7.57 -1.89 -0.28
CA GLY A 27 7.81 -1.26 -1.57
C GLY A 27 7.61 -2.19 -2.76
N PRO A 28 7.55 -1.64 -3.98
CA PRO A 28 7.27 -2.41 -5.20
C PRO A 28 8.34 -3.45 -5.55
N ASP A 29 9.56 -3.27 -5.07
CA ASP A 29 10.67 -4.22 -5.30
C ASP A 29 10.76 -5.31 -4.23
N SER A 30 9.95 -5.22 -3.18
CA SER A 30 9.95 -6.15 -2.05
C SER A 30 8.68 -7.00 -1.96
N TYR A 31 7.58 -6.60 -2.65
CA TYR A 31 6.29 -7.24 -2.47
C TYR A 31 6.01 -8.28 -3.56
N GLU A 32 6.65 -9.42 -3.42
CA GLU A 32 6.37 -10.59 -4.25
C GLU A 32 5.16 -11.36 -3.73
N VAL A 33 4.23 -11.72 -4.63
CA VAL A 33 2.98 -12.41 -4.35
C VAL A 33 2.76 -13.57 -5.31
N GLY A 34 1.96 -14.56 -4.89
CA GLY A 34 1.56 -15.69 -5.74
C GLY A 34 0.38 -15.34 -6.66
N LEU A 35 0.08 -16.26 -7.60
CA LEU A 35 -1.05 -16.08 -8.52
C LEU A 35 -2.40 -16.12 -7.81
N ASP A 36 -2.54 -16.88 -6.73
CA ASP A 36 -3.75 -16.90 -5.90
C ASP A 36 -4.07 -15.51 -5.31
N PHE A 37 -3.04 -14.77 -4.88
CA PHE A 37 -3.20 -13.38 -4.45
C PHE A 37 -3.65 -12.49 -5.60
N LEU A 38 -3.02 -12.62 -6.77
CA LEU A 38 -3.41 -11.88 -7.98
C LEU A 38 -4.87 -12.16 -8.35
N ASP A 39 -5.27 -13.43 -8.41
CA ASP A 39 -6.62 -13.84 -8.79
C ASP A 39 -7.67 -13.29 -7.81
N ALA A 40 -7.42 -13.41 -6.52
CA ALA A 40 -8.31 -12.87 -5.48
C ALA A 40 -8.41 -11.34 -5.55
N PHE A 41 -7.32 -10.67 -5.91
CA PHE A 41 -7.28 -9.22 -6.09
C PHE A 41 -8.05 -8.78 -7.34
N MET A 42 -7.82 -9.45 -8.47
CA MET A 42 -8.51 -9.18 -9.75
C MET A 42 -10.01 -9.42 -9.66
N ALA A 43 -10.46 -10.40 -8.86
CA ALA A 43 -11.88 -10.63 -8.63
C ALA A 43 -12.61 -9.44 -7.98
N LYS A 44 -11.89 -8.64 -7.18
CA LYS A 44 -12.43 -7.47 -6.47
C LYS A 44 -12.11 -6.14 -7.13
N ALA A 45 -10.99 -6.05 -7.83
CA ALA A 45 -10.48 -4.82 -8.42
C ALA A 45 -9.75 -5.12 -9.74
N PRO A 46 -10.48 -5.48 -10.81
CA PRO A 46 -9.88 -5.86 -12.10
C PRO A 46 -9.04 -4.73 -12.71
N GLU A 47 -9.37 -3.49 -12.43
CA GLU A 47 -8.61 -2.31 -12.85
C GLU A 47 -7.23 -2.20 -12.20
N ALA A 48 -6.93 -3.00 -11.19
CA ALA A 48 -5.63 -3.00 -10.52
C ALA A 48 -4.55 -3.82 -11.24
N ALA A 49 -4.86 -4.44 -12.38
CA ALA A 49 -3.92 -5.27 -13.13
C ALA A 49 -2.58 -4.56 -13.43
N GLY A 50 -2.61 -3.26 -13.71
CA GLY A 50 -1.43 -2.45 -14.00
C GLY A 50 -0.44 -2.28 -12.85
N PHE A 51 -0.83 -2.60 -11.61
CA PHE A 51 0.04 -2.55 -10.43
C PHE A 51 0.79 -3.86 -10.17
N PHE A 52 0.58 -4.86 -11.01
CA PHE A 52 1.30 -6.13 -10.97
C PHE A 52 2.26 -6.23 -12.15
N ARG A 53 3.49 -6.63 -11.88
CA ARG A 53 4.51 -6.90 -12.90
C ARG A 53 5.06 -8.32 -12.74
N PRO A 54 5.73 -8.91 -13.75
CA PRO A 54 6.36 -10.22 -13.64
C PRO A 54 7.26 -10.31 -12.41
N GLY A 55 7.18 -11.44 -11.70
CA GLY A 55 8.07 -11.78 -10.59
C GLY A 55 9.28 -12.57 -11.06
N VAL A 56 9.99 -13.20 -10.10
CA VAL A 56 11.19 -14.00 -10.38
C VAL A 56 10.89 -15.30 -11.12
N SER A 57 9.65 -15.77 -11.09
CA SER A 57 9.17 -16.99 -11.75
C SER A 57 7.76 -16.77 -12.33
N ALA A 58 7.31 -17.72 -13.18
CA ALA A 58 6.02 -17.62 -13.87
C ALA A 58 4.81 -17.57 -12.91
N ASP A 59 4.94 -18.17 -11.73
CA ASP A 59 3.90 -18.24 -10.69
C ASP A 59 3.98 -17.08 -9.68
N LYS A 60 4.87 -16.11 -9.88
CA LYS A 60 5.07 -14.95 -9.00
C LYS A 60 4.83 -13.63 -9.72
N ARG A 61 4.37 -12.66 -8.94
CA ARG A 61 4.20 -11.27 -9.37
C ARG A 61 4.77 -10.33 -8.33
N MET A 62 5.23 -9.18 -8.80
CA MET A 62 5.59 -8.05 -7.92
C MET A 62 4.39 -7.10 -7.89
N PHE A 63 3.94 -6.75 -6.69
CA PHE A 63 2.80 -5.84 -6.49
C PHE A 63 3.27 -4.47 -6.02
N ASP A 64 2.86 -3.43 -6.74
CA ASP A 64 3.13 -2.04 -6.37
C ASP A 64 2.03 -1.51 -5.46
N LEU A 65 2.17 -1.80 -4.16
CA LEU A 65 1.21 -1.37 -3.15
C LEU A 65 1.11 0.16 -3.03
N PRO A 66 2.21 0.93 -2.94
CA PRO A 66 2.09 2.38 -2.85
C PRO A 66 1.40 3.01 -4.06
N ALA A 67 1.73 2.60 -5.28
CA ALA A 67 1.05 3.10 -6.48
C ALA A 67 -0.45 2.75 -6.47
N PHE A 68 -0.82 1.54 -6.06
CA PHE A 68 -2.22 1.15 -5.90
C PHE A 68 -2.96 2.02 -4.88
N VAL A 69 -2.35 2.32 -3.74
CA VAL A 69 -2.96 3.20 -2.72
C VAL A 69 -3.15 4.62 -3.25
N LEU A 70 -2.17 5.15 -3.99
CA LEU A 70 -2.28 6.47 -4.65
C LEU A 70 -3.41 6.50 -5.69
N ASP A 71 -3.57 5.44 -6.48
CA ASP A 71 -4.72 5.31 -7.40
C ASP A 71 -6.07 5.33 -6.65
N ARG A 72 -6.16 4.64 -5.51
CA ARG A 72 -7.38 4.65 -4.68
C ARG A 72 -7.68 6.03 -4.10
N LEU A 73 -6.68 6.80 -3.74
CA LEU A 73 -6.83 8.19 -3.30
C LEU A 73 -7.32 9.07 -4.44
N ALA A 74 -6.70 8.98 -5.62
CA ALA A 74 -7.11 9.75 -6.80
C ALA A 74 -8.56 9.44 -7.21
N ARG A 75 -8.96 8.17 -7.22
CA ARG A 75 -10.35 7.75 -7.48
C ARG A 75 -11.35 8.25 -6.45
N ALA A 76 -10.91 8.53 -5.23
CA ALA A 76 -11.72 9.15 -4.19
C ALA A 76 -11.73 10.69 -4.26
N GLY A 77 -11.10 11.28 -5.28
CA GLY A 77 -11.00 12.73 -5.49
C GLY A 77 -9.87 13.43 -4.74
N VAL A 78 -8.95 12.66 -4.13
CA VAL A 78 -7.77 13.20 -3.43
C VAL A 78 -6.59 13.16 -4.38
N GLU A 79 -6.31 14.29 -5.03
CA GLU A 79 -5.22 14.41 -6.01
C GLU A 79 -3.88 14.78 -5.37
N ALA A 80 -3.90 15.52 -4.27
CA ALA A 80 -2.72 15.90 -3.53
C ALA A 80 -2.24 14.76 -2.62
N ALA A 81 -1.68 13.72 -3.22
CA ALA A 81 -1.20 12.54 -2.51
C ALA A 81 0.19 12.12 -3.00
N SER A 82 1.03 11.66 -2.09
CA SER A 82 2.36 11.13 -2.41
C SER A 82 2.74 9.98 -1.49
N TRP A 83 3.60 9.08 -1.98
CA TRP A 83 4.29 8.11 -1.12
C TRP A 83 5.61 8.71 -0.64
N ILE A 84 5.90 8.56 0.66
CA ILE A 84 7.14 9.09 1.25
C ILE A 84 8.40 8.30 0.86
N GLY A 85 8.27 7.20 0.10
CA GLY A 85 9.39 6.47 -0.51
C GLY A 85 10.08 5.45 0.38
N HIS A 86 9.57 5.16 1.58
CA HIS A 86 10.16 4.19 2.50
C HIS A 86 9.60 2.78 2.32
N ASP A 87 10.49 1.82 2.03
CA ASP A 87 10.18 0.39 1.95
C ASP A 87 10.48 -0.31 3.28
N THR A 88 9.44 -0.70 4.01
CA THR A 88 9.58 -1.35 5.32
C THR A 88 10.31 -2.70 5.27
N CYS A 89 10.27 -3.39 4.13
CA CYS A 89 10.95 -4.68 3.97
C CYS A 89 12.44 -4.51 3.69
N ALA A 90 12.82 -3.52 2.89
CA ALA A 90 14.21 -3.24 2.53
C ALA A 90 14.97 -2.50 3.64
N GLU A 91 14.31 -1.58 4.34
CA GLU A 91 14.94 -0.65 5.29
C GLU A 91 14.84 -1.19 6.73
N GLU A 92 15.57 -2.26 7.01
CA GLU A 92 15.56 -2.97 8.30
C GLU A 92 15.95 -2.10 9.49
N ALA A 93 16.87 -1.17 9.30
CA ALA A 93 17.34 -0.29 10.38
C ALA A 93 16.26 0.68 10.89
N LEU A 94 15.23 0.93 10.09
CA LEU A 94 14.18 1.91 10.38
C LEU A 94 12.82 1.28 10.68
N PHE A 95 12.52 0.11 10.10
CA PHE A 95 11.15 -0.42 10.12
C PHE A 95 11.09 -1.91 10.45
N PHE A 96 10.05 -2.30 11.15
CA PHE A 96 9.61 -3.69 11.24
C PHE A 96 8.96 -4.13 9.91
N SER A 97 9.06 -5.43 9.58
CA SER A 97 8.45 -5.99 8.38
C SER A 97 8.06 -7.45 8.59
N ASN A 98 6.76 -7.72 8.45
CA ASN A 98 6.26 -9.09 8.44
C ASN A 98 6.89 -9.93 7.32
N ARG A 99 6.99 -9.38 6.11
CA ARG A 99 7.58 -10.07 4.96
C ARG A 99 9.03 -10.51 5.24
N ARG A 100 9.82 -9.64 5.83
CA ARG A 100 11.20 -9.95 6.22
C ARG A 100 11.26 -11.00 7.31
N ALA A 101 10.41 -10.89 8.34
CA ALA A 101 10.30 -11.87 9.41
C ALA A 101 9.92 -13.26 8.89
N VAL A 102 8.92 -13.36 8.03
CA VAL A 102 8.51 -14.63 7.39
C VAL A 102 9.64 -15.23 6.57
N ARG A 103 10.36 -14.43 5.77
CA ARG A 103 11.52 -14.92 4.98
C ARG A 103 12.65 -15.46 5.86
N ARG A 104 12.78 -14.96 7.08
CA ARG A 104 13.80 -15.39 8.06
C ARG A 104 13.32 -16.51 8.99
N GLY A 105 12.04 -16.91 8.90
CA GLY A 105 11.46 -17.91 9.80
C GLY A 105 11.27 -17.42 11.23
N GLU A 106 11.15 -16.10 11.43
CA GLU A 106 10.88 -15.51 12.74
C GLU A 106 9.42 -15.75 13.15
N GLY A 107 9.18 -16.05 14.44
CA GLY A 107 7.84 -16.41 14.93
C GLY A 107 6.91 -15.20 15.12
N ASP A 108 7.45 -14.00 15.23
CA ASP A 108 6.69 -12.75 15.38
C ASP A 108 7.47 -11.56 14.79
N TYR A 109 6.83 -10.41 14.70
CA TYR A 109 7.41 -9.18 14.18
C TYR A 109 6.82 -7.94 14.87
N GLY A 110 7.56 -6.84 14.91
CA GLY A 110 7.06 -5.56 15.39
C GLY A 110 6.04 -4.93 14.44
N ARG A 111 5.22 -4.02 14.97
CA ARG A 111 4.20 -3.28 14.21
C ARG A 111 4.59 -1.81 14.14
N LEU A 112 4.08 -1.15 13.12
CA LEU A 112 4.25 0.28 12.88
C LEU A 112 2.89 0.96 12.99
N LEU A 113 2.89 2.20 13.47
CA LEU A 113 1.73 3.08 13.48
C LEU A 113 2.09 4.38 12.79
N SER A 114 1.26 4.80 11.85
CA SER A 114 1.30 6.14 11.26
C SER A 114 0.07 6.92 11.69
N ALA A 115 0.27 8.15 12.14
CA ALA A 115 -0.81 9.02 12.56
C ALA A 115 -0.55 10.46 12.08
N ILE A 116 -1.61 11.19 11.79
CA ILE A 116 -1.55 12.59 11.40
C ILE A 116 -2.74 13.33 12.02
N SER A 117 -2.50 14.54 12.46
CA SER A 117 -3.56 15.43 12.93
C SER A 117 -3.26 16.88 12.55
N LEU A 118 -4.33 17.68 12.43
CA LEU A 118 -4.20 19.14 12.33
C LEU A 118 -3.96 19.71 13.74
N THR A 119 -3.11 20.69 13.81
CA THR A 119 -2.81 21.44 15.04
C THR A 119 -3.51 22.79 15.03
#